data_b837c9afa77c8e01fe90cac49427fffe
#
_entry.id   b837c9afa77c8e01fe90cac49427fffe
#
_cell.length_a   1.000
_cell.length_b   1.000
_cell.length_c   1.000
_cell.angle_alpha   90.00
_cell.angle_beta   90.00
_cell.angle_gamma   90.00
#
_symmetry.space_group_name_H-M   'P 1'
#
loop_
_entity.id
_entity.type
_entity.pdbx_description
1 polymer ?
#
loop_
_entity_poly.entity_id
_entity_poly.type
_entity_poly.pdbx_seq_one_letter_code
_entity_poly.pdbx_strand_id
1 'polypeptide(L)'
;VVLDHLVQIEADRFLPVDEDQIPTGEIAPVAGTPMDFTVPKRVGEDLEDLPGDRIGYDHCYVLRHRTALAPAARILEPVSGRVMEVITSQPGLQFYTGNNLTGFEPHGGHGRFAGLCLETQHFPDSPNRPEFPSTILSPGEQYAQMTIHRFSVAK
;
A
#
# COMPACT_ATOMS: atom_id res chain seq x y z
N VAL A 1 12.67 13.19 -1.36
CA VAL A 1 12.22 11.85 -1.79
C VAL A 1 11.80 11.04 -0.57
N VAL A 2 10.94 10.04 -0.77
CA VAL A 2 10.33 9.27 0.33
C VAL A 2 11.14 8.05 0.77
N LEU A 3 12.31 7.83 0.21
CA LEU A 3 13.07 6.59 0.41
C LEU A 3 13.55 6.35 1.85
N ASP A 4 13.73 7.41 2.63
CA ASP A 4 14.13 7.33 4.04
C ASP A 4 12.95 7.21 5.00
N HIS A 5 11.70 7.34 4.52
CA HIS A 5 10.53 7.16 5.37
C HIS A 5 10.47 5.73 5.90
N LEU A 6 10.18 5.60 7.19
CA LEU A 6 9.92 4.31 7.82
C LEU A 6 8.45 3.96 7.67
N VAL A 7 8.18 2.85 7.01
CA VAL A 7 6.83 2.33 6.79
C VAL A 7 6.65 1.01 7.53
N GLN A 8 5.50 0.85 8.16
CA GLN A 8 5.02 -0.42 8.71
C GLN A 8 3.62 -0.67 8.18
N ILE A 9 3.33 -1.91 7.76
CA ILE A 9 2.02 -2.33 7.23
C ILE A 9 1.54 -3.56 7.99
N GLU A 10 0.30 -3.53 8.47
CA GLU A 10 -0.34 -4.62 9.22
C GLU A 10 -0.86 -5.71 8.28
N ALA A 11 0.06 -6.31 7.51
CA ALA A 11 -0.24 -7.33 6.52
C ALA A 11 0.88 -8.40 6.49
N ASP A 12 0.49 -9.67 6.47
CA ASP A 12 1.40 -10.81 6.34
C ASP A 12 1.44 -11.33 4.89
N ARG A 13 0.60 -10.75 4.00
CA ARG A 13 0.45 -11.17 2.61
C ARG A 13 0.23 -9.96 1.70
N PHE A 14 0.53 -10.14 0.42
CA PHE A 14 0.30 -9.16 -0.63
C PHE A 14 -0.23 -9.86 -1.89
N LEU A 15 -0.67 -9.08 -2.87
CA LEU A 15 -1.10 -9.57 -4.17
C LEU A 15 0.04 -9.39 -5.17
N PRO A 16 0.69 -10.48 -5.64
CA PRO A 16 1.61 -10.41 -6.76
C PRO A 16 0.91 -9.91 -8.02
N VAL A 17 1.63 -9.16 -8.84
CA VAL A 17 1.15 -8.62 -10.11
C VAL A 17 2.01 -9.13 -11.26
N ASP A 18 1.41 -9.25 -12.44
CA ASP A 18 2.09 -9.59 -13.69
C ASP A 18 2.87 -8.38 -14.26
N GLU A 19 3.35 -8.48 -15.50
CA GLU A 19 4.08 -7.42 -16.21
C GLU A 19 3.21 -6.18 -16.52
N ASP A 20 1.91 -6.35 -16.62
CA ASP A 20 0.93 -5.28 -16.83
C ASP A 20 0.42 -4.66 -15.51
N GLN A 21 0.99 -5.02 -14.36
CA GLN A 21 0.60 -4.58 -13.02
C GLN A 21 -0.81 -5.08 -12.60
N ILE A 22 -1.30 -6.16 -13.21
CA ILE A 22 -2.59 -6.78 -12.88
C ILE A 22 -2.34 -7.90 -11.85
N PRO A 23 -3.14 -8.00 -10.76
CA PRO A 23 -3.03 -9.10 -9.82
C PRO A 23 -3.15 -10.47 -10.47
N THR A 24 -2.23 -11.37 -10.18
CA THR A 24 -2.21 -12.73 -10.74
C THR A 24 -3.33 -13.63 -10.20
N GLY A 25 -3.97 -13.22 -9.10
CA GLY A 25 -4.92 -14.02 -8.32
C GLY A 25 -4.28 -14.69 -7.11
N GLU A 26 -2.95 -14.77 -7.07
CA GLU A 26 -2.22 -15.28 -5.92
C GLU A 26 -2.30 -14.32 -4.72
N ILE A 27 -2.29 -14.88 -3.51
CA ILE A 27 -2.11 -14.16 -2.24
C ILE A 27 -0.83 -14.70 -1.59
N ALA A 28 0.30 -14.05 -1.86
CA ALA A 28 1.62 -14.48 -1.45
C ALA A 28 2.02 -13.96 -0.06
N PRO A 29 2.86 -14.68 0.71
CA PRO A 29 3.41 -14.18 1.96
C PRO A 29 4.43 -13.05 1.71
N VAL A 30 4.50 -12.08 2.65
CA VAL A 30 5.54 -11.03 2.61
C VAL A 30 6.85 -11.50 3.22
N ALA A 31 6.79 -12.44 4.16
CA ALA A 31 7.93 -12.89 4.95
C ALA A 31 9.08 -13.40 4.06
N GLY A 32 10.30 -12.88 4.30
CA GLY A 32 11.49 -13.24 3.55
C GLY A 32 11.56 -12.64 2.14
N THR A 33 10.74 -11.65 1.84
CA THR A 33 10.72 -10.93 0.56
C THR A 33 10.92 -9.43 0.77
N PRO A 34 11.27 -8.66 -0.26
CA PRO A 34 11.30 -7.20 -0.20
C PRO A 34 9.97 -6.55 0.21
N MET A 35 8.86 -7.30 0.08
CA MET A 35 7.52 -6.85 0.46
C MET A 35 7.28 -6.86 1.97
N ASP A 36 8.20 -7.33 2.80
CA ASP A 36 8.01 -7.41 4.25
C ASP A 36 8.15 -6.05 4.93
N PHE A 37 7.00 -5.44 5.26
CA PHE A 37 6.85 -4.24 6.07
C PHE A 37 6.13 -4.53 7.39
N THR A 38 6.16 -5.76 7.88
CA THR A 38 5.56 -6.15 9.17
C THR A 38 6.21 -5.47 10.37
N VAL A 39 7.46 -5.04 10.21
CA VAL A 39 8.19 -4.16 11.13
C VAL A 39 8.57 -2.87 10.40
N PRO A 40 8.80 -1.75 11.12
CA PRO A 40 9.22 -0.51 10.48
C PRO A 40 10.49 -0.69 9.65
N LYS A 41 10.39 -0.40 8.34
CA LYS A 41 11.48 -0.52 7.37
C LYS A 41 11.54 0.73 6.50
N ARG A 42 12.74 1.17 6.08
CA ARG A 42 12.86 2.26 5.12
C ARG A 42 12.30 1.85 3.76
N VAL A 43 11.60 2.77 3.10
CA VAL A 43 11.07 2.54 1.76
C VAL A 43 12.17 2.12 0.77
N GLY A 44 13.34 2.74 0.89
CA GLY A 44 14.47 2.49 -0.03
C GLY A 44 15.31 1.25 0.30
N GLU A 45 15.01 0.50 1.37
CA GLU A 45 15.93 -0.53 1.89
C GLU A 45 16.14 -1.71 0.94
N ASP A 46 15.07 -2.24 0.37
CA ASP A 46 15.10 -3.45 -0.47
C ASP A 46 14.66 -3.17 -1.92
N LEU A 47 14.75 -1.93 -2.41
CA LEU A 47 14.27 -1.59 -3.76
C LEU A 47 15.03 -2.35 -4.86
N GLU A 48 16.32 -2.63 -4.66
CA GLU A 48 17.16 -3.34 -5.62
C GLU A 48 16.84 -4.83 -5.67
N ASP A 49 16.17 -5.35 -4.63
CA ASP A 49 15.79 -6.78 -4.53
C ASP A 49 14.36 -7.03 -5.04
N LEU A 50 13.67 -6.01 -5.55
CA LEU A 50 12.34 -6.16 -6.11
C LEU A 50 12.37 -7.06 -7.36
N PRO A 51 11.40 -7.98 -7.53
CA PRO A 51 11.40 -8.90 -8.65
C PRO A 51 11.15 -8.21 -9.99
N GLY A 52 11.84 -8.69 -11.04
CA GLY A 52 11.75 -8.15 -12.40
C GLY A 52 12.40 -6.77 -12.53
N ASP A 53 11.95 -5.98 -13.49
CA ASP A 53 12.46 -4.63 -13.75
C ASP A 53 11.76 -3.55 -12.90
N ARG A 54 11.23 -3.93 -11.74
CA ARG A 54 10.51 -3.01 -10.87
C ARG A 54 11.46 -2.08 -10.15
N ILE A 55 11.11 -0.81 -10.18
CA ILE A 55 11.93 0.28 -9.60
C ILE A 55 11.35 0.80 -8.29
N GLY A 56 10.23 0.24 -7.81
CA GLY A 56 9.57 0.64 -6.58
C GLY A 56 8.32 -0.20 -6.29
N TYR A 57 7.70 0.07 -5.16
CA TYR A 57 6.48 -0.63 -4.77
C TYR A 57 5.26 -0.07 -5.49
N ASP A 58 4.38 -0.96 -5.91
CA ASP A 58 3.03 -0.68 -6.42
C ASP A 58 2.19 -1.94 -6.26
N HIS A 59 1.90 -2.29 -5.01
CA HIS A 59 1.28 -3.56 -4.67
C HIS A 59 0.19 -3.39 -3.62
N CYS A 60 -0.86 -4.22 -3.73
CA CYS A 60 -1.91 -4.30 -2.74
C CYS A 60 -1.53 -5.30 -1.63
N TYR A 61 -1.48 -4.80 -0.40
CA TYR A 61 -1.28 -5.60 0.81
C TYR A 61 -2.61 -6.10 1.34
N VAL A 62 -2.65 -7.37 1.75
CA VAL A 62 -3.82 -8.02 2.34
C VAL A 62 -3.77 -7.78 3.85
N LEU A 63 -4.61 -6.86 4.34
CA LEU A 63 -4.62 -6.47 5.74
C LEU A 63 -5.07 -7.63 6.65
N ARG A 64 -4.46 -7.74 7.85
CA ARG A 64 -4.81 -8.76 8.84
C ARG A 64 -6.27 -8.67 9.28
N HIS A 65 -6.81 -7.46 9.41
CA HIS A 65 -8.19 -7.16 9.79
C HIS A 65 -8.96 -6.68 8.56
N ARG A 66 -9.78 -7.56 7.96
CA ARG A 66 -10.44 -7.30 6.67
C ARG A 66 -11.84 -6.69 6.76
N THR A 67 -12.43 -6.65 7.96
CA THR A 67 -13.82 -6.21 8.15
C THR A 67 -14.01 -5.32 9.38
N ALA A 68 -13.01 -5.20 10.24
CA ALA A 68 -13.05 -4.36 11.43
C ALA A 68 -12.22 -3.10 11.21
N LEU A 69 -12.66 -1.97 11.77
CA LEU A 69 -11.87 -0.75 11.81
C LEU A 69 -10.65 -0.98 12.69
N ALA A 70 -9.46 -1.10 12.08
CA ALA A 70 -8.22 -1.46 12.74
C ALA A 70 -7.01 -0.77 12.10
N PRO A 71 -5.86 -0.67 12.81
CA PRO A 71 -4.62 -0.18 12.21
C PRO A 71 -4.26 -0.95 10.93
N ALA A 72 -3.86 -0.22 9.90
CA ALA A 72 -3.45 -0.75 8.61
C ALA A 72 -1.99 -0.43 8.28
N ALA A 73 -1.57 0.82 8.53
CA ALA A 73 -0.20 1.24 8.28
C ALA A 73 0.21 2.39 9.21
N ARG A 74 1.51 2.52 9.38
CA ARG A 74 2.16 3.65 10.04
C ARG A 74 3.35 4.10 9.21
N ILE A 75 3.48 5.41 9.04
CA ILE A 75 4.64 6.00 8.36
C ILE A 75 5.25 7.08 9.25
N LEU A 76 6.57 7.12 9.29
CA LEU A 76 7.36 8.14 9.98
C LEU A 76 8.32 8.78 8.98
N GLU A 77 8.28 10.10 8.87
CA GLU A 77 9.30 10.89 8.21
C GLU A 77 10.40 11.24 9.24
N PRO A 78 11.63 10.71 9.09
CA PRO A 78 12.62 10.72 10.18
C PRO A 78 13.24 12.09 10.46
N VAL A 79 13.24 13.03 9.50
CA VAL A 79 13.87 14.34 9.67
C VAL A 79 12.97 15.28 10.50
N SER A 80 11.69 15.35 10.16
CA SER A 80 10.73 16.22 10.87
C SER A 80 10.03 15.52 12.03
N GLY A 81 10.13 14.18 12.11
CA GLY A 81 9.40 13.37 13.08
C GLY A 81 7.90 13.24 12.79
N ARG A 82 7.42 13.70 11.62
CA ARG A 82 5.99 13.58 11.28
C ARG A 82 5.59 12.11 11.15
N VAL A 83 4.46 11.79 11.75
CA VAL A 83 3.87 10.44 11.74
C VAL A 83 2.48 10.53 11.14
N MET A 84 2.15 9.60 10.25
CA MET A 84 0.80 9.30 9.83
C MET A 84 0.47 7.84 10.15
N GLU A 85 -0.68 7.63 10.80
CA GLU A 85 -1.26 6.31 11.02
C GLU A 85 -2.53 6.20 10.18
N VAL A 86 -2.67 5.08 9.48
CA VAL A 86 -3.86 4.73 8.70
C VAL A 86 -4.62 3.64 9.43
N ILE A 87 -5.89 3.90 9.70
CA ILE A 87 -6.81 2.97 10.36
C ILE A 87 -7.98 2.78 9.40
N THR A 88 -8.32 1.55 9.06
CA THR A 88 -9.37 1.30 8.05
C THR A 88 -10.18 0.06 8.32
N SER A 89 -11.39 0.01 7.76
CA SER A 89 -12.22 -1.19 7.66
C SER A 89 -12.08 -1.89 6.28
N GLN A 90 -11.26 -1.36 5.40
CA GLN A 90 -11.00 -1.96 4.07
C GLN A 90 -10.12 -3.23 4.19
N PRO A 91 -10.28 -4.22 3.29
CA PRO A 91 -9.52 -5.46 3.32
C PRO A 91 -8.10 -5.33 2.79
N GLY A 92 -7.79 -4.29 2.02
CA GLY A 92 -6.53 -4.09 1.36
C GLY A 92 -5.98 -2.68 1.50
N LEU A 93 -4.68 -2.57 1.26
CA LEU A 93 -3.94 -1.32 1.23
C LEU A 93 -2.98 -1.33 0.05
N GLN A 94 -3.20 -0.48 -0.95
CA GLN A 94 -2.21 -0.25 -2.00
C GLN A 94 -1.09 0.61 -1.45
N PHE A 95 0.14 0.14 -1.61
CA PHE A 95 1.35 0.89 -1.32
C PHE A 95 2.07 1.21 -2.61
N TYR A 96 2.10 2.50 -2.97
CA TYR A 96 2.75 3.03 -4.16
C TYR A 96 3.80 4.06 -3.78
N THR A 97 5.00 3.93 -4.31
CA THR A 97 6.15 4.74 -3.93
C THR A 97 6.51 5.85 -4.92
N GLY A 98 5.58 6.22 -5.81
CA GLY A 98 5.80 7.30 -6.76
C GLY A 98 6.79 6.95 -7.87
N ASN A 99 6.89 5.67 -8.23
CA ASN A 99 7.86 5.13 -9.19
C ASN A 99 7.73 5.76 -10.58
N ASN A 100 6.48 6.09 -10.98
CA ASN A 100 6.15 6.58 -12.32
C ASN A 100 6.03 8.11 -12.39
N LEU A 101 6.38 8.83 -11.32
CA LEU A 101 6.44 10.29 -11.37
C LEU A 101 7.62 10.71 -12.25
N THR A 102 7.34 11.48 -13.31
CA THR A 102 8.31 11.79 -14.37
C THR A 102 8.90 13.20 -14.28
N GLY A 103 8.48 13.99 -13.29
CA GLY A 103 8.87 15.41 -13.21
C GLY A 103 8.13 16.31 -14.20
N PHE A 104 6.99 15.88 -14.72
CA PHE A 104 6.21 16.64 -15.69
C PHE A 104 5.64 17.93 -15.08
N GLU A 105 6.05 19.09 -15.61
CA GLU A 105 5.79 20.42 -15.04
C GLU A 105 4.31 20.78 -14.81
N PRO A 106 3.34 20.43 -15.66
CA PRO A 106 1.92 20.67 -15.35
C PRO A 106 1.43 20.02 -14.05
N HIS A 107 2.17 19.04 -13.52
CA HIS A 107 1.90 18.36 -12.26
C HIS A 107 2.88 18.74 -11.14
N GLY A 108 3.51 19.92 -11.22
CA GLY A 108 4.39 20.46 -10.19
C GLY A 108 5.85 19.97 -10.25
N GLY A 109 6.27 19.35 -11.37
CA GLY A 109 7.66 18.95 -11.57
C GLY A 109 8.18 17.87 -10.61
N HIS A 110 7.32 17.11 -9.96
CA HIS A 110 7.71 16.05 -9.00
C HIS A 110 8.26 14.83 -9.74
N GLY A 111 9.52 14.51 -9.47
CA GLY A 111 10.18 13.33 -10.02
C GLY A 111 9.90 12.06 -9.22
N ARG A 112 10.52 10.97 -9.67
CA ARG A 112 10.40 9.64 -9.03
C ARG A 112 10.67 9.70 -7.53
N PHE A 113 9.86 8.99 -6.76
CA PHE A 113 9.93 8.94 -5.30
C PHE A 113 9.71 10.26 -4.58
N ALA A 114 9.15 11.27 -5.24
CA ALA A 114 8.82 12.54 -4.58
C ALA A 114 7.63 12.46 -3.62
N GLY A 115 6.83 11.41 -3.71
CA GLY A 115 5.69 11.11 -2.85
C GLY A 115 5.41 9.62 -2.81
N LEU A 116 4.53 9.22 -1.90
CA LEU A 116 4.01 7.87 -1.81
C LEU A 116 2.52 7.89 -1.52
N CYS A 117 1.82 6.79 -1.82
CA CYS A 117 0.41 6.59 -1.49
C CYS A 117 0.22 5.37 -0.59
N LEU A 118 -0.75 5.48 0.33
CA LEU A 118 -1.30 4.40 1.14
C LEU A 118 -2.82 4.42 0.90
N GLU A 119 -3.30 3.59 -0.03
CA GLU A 119 -4.68 3.63 -0.54
C GLU A 119 -5.47 2.47 0.03
N THR A 120 -6.38 2.77 0.94
CA THR A 120 -7.26 1.77 1.56
C THR A 120 -8.39 1.41 0.60
N GLN A 121 -8.50 0.12 0.24
CA GLN A 121 -9.39 -0.32 -0.83
C GLN A 121 -9.74 -1.80 -0.73
N HIS A 122 -10.67 -2.27 -1.57
CA HIS A 122 -10.79 -3.67 -1.94
C HIS A 122 -9.61 -4.08 -2.84
N PHE A 123 -9.46 -5.39 -3.03
CA PHE A 123 -8.37 -5.89 -3.89
C PHE A 123 -8.59 -5.47 -5.35
N PRO A 124 -7.56 -4.99 -6.04
CA PRO A 124 -7.64 -4.74 -7.48
C PRO A 124 -8.06 -6.01 -8.24
N ASP A 125 -8.75 -5.85 -9.34
CA ASP A 125 -9.28 -6.93 -10.20
C ASP A 125 -10.32 -7.87 -9.54
N SER A 126 -10.87 -7.48 -8.36
CA SER A 126 -11.87 -8.30 -7.65
C SER A 126 -13.07 -8.76 -8.51
N PRO A 127 -13.63 -7.95 -9.46
CA PRO A 127 -14.72 -8.42 -10.30
C PRO A 127 -14.39 -9.64 -11.16
N ASN A 128 -13.11 -9.84 -11.51
CA ASN A 128 -12.62 -10.95 -12.33
C ASN A 128 -12.02 -12.09 -11.49
N ARG A 129 -11.97 -11.93 -10.16
CA ARG A 129 -11.32 -12.83 -9.21
C ARG A 129 -12.31 -13.29 -8.14
N PRO A 130 -13.06 -14.38 -8.38
CA PRO A 130 -14.07 -14.85 -7.42
C PRO A 130 -13.48 -15.29 -6.06
N GLU A 131 -12.18 -15.55 -5.99
CA GLU A 131 -11.44 -15.86 -4.77
C GLU A 131 -11.16 -14.61 -3.90
N PHE A 132 -11.28 -13.40 -4.47
CA PHE A 132 -11.10 -12.14 -3.74
C PHE A 132 -12.42 -11.69 -3.08
N PRO A 133 -12.36 -10.83 -2.06
CA PRO A 133 -13.56 -10.20 -1.50
C PRO A 133 -14.36 -9.50 -2.59
N SER A 134 -15.65 -9.82 -2.70
CA SER A 134 -16.53 -9.25 -3.74
C SER A 134 -16.64 -7.73 -3.62
N THR A 135 -16.57 -7.05 -4.77
CA THR A 135 -16.84 -5.61 -4.91
C THR A 135 -18.22 -5.34 -5.52
N ILE A 136 -19.01 -6.40 -5.77
CA ILE A 136 -20.35 -6.28 -6.33
C ILE A 136 -21.31 -5.82 -5.24
N LEU A 137 -22.06 -4.75 -5.52
CA LEU A 137 -23.13 -4.24 -4.68
C LEU A 137 -24.48 -4.45 -5.39
N SER A 138 -25.36 -5.25 -4.80
CA SER A 138 -26.69 -5.51 -5.37
C SER A 138 -27.69 -4.42 -4.98
N PRO A 139 -28.79 -4.24 -5.76
CA PRO A 139 -29.85 -3.31 -5.38
C PRO A 139 -30.39 -3.59 -3.98
N GLY A 140 -30.44 -2.56 -3.13
CA GLY A 140 -30.88 -2.66 -1.74
C GLY A 140 -29.77 -2.94 -0.73
N GLU A 141 -28.56 -3.29 -1.16
CA GLU A 141 -27.39 -3.40 -0.29
C GLU A 141 -26.78 -2.03 -0.01
N GLN A 142 -26.06 -1.93 1.11
CA GLN A 142 -25.33 -0.72 1.48
C GLN A 142 -23.82 -0.98 1.49
N TYR A 143 -23.06 -0.11 0.86
CA TYR A 143 -21.60 -0.05 1.01
C TYR A 143 -21.26 0.99 2.07
N ALA A 144 -20.54 0.57 3.12
CA ALA A 144 -20.08 1.45 4.18
C ALA A 144 -18.66 1.05 4.60
N GLN A 145 -17.72 1.94 4.41
CA GLN A 145 -16.32 1.77 4.79
C GLN A 145 -15.81 3.03 5.49
N MET A 146 -14.81 2.86 6.34
CA MET A 146 -14.21 3.98 7.07
C MET A 146 -12.69 3.90 6.97
N THR A 147 -12.08 5.06 6.73
CA THR A 147 -10.63 5.24 6.85
C THR A 147 -10.36 6.49 7.68
N ILE A 148 -9.45 6.36 8.64
CA ILE A 148 -9.01 7.44 9.52
C ILE A 148 -7.52 7.65 9.30
N HIS A 149 -7.12 8.88 9.01
CA HIS A 149 -5.72 9.32 9.02
C HIS A 149 -5.46 10.10 10.31
N ARG A 150 -4.55 9.60 11.13
CA ARG A 150 -4.12 10.27 12.36
C ARG A 150 -2.72 10.80 12.17
N PHE A 151 -2.55 12.10 12.41
CA PHE A 151 -1.26 12.77 12.29
C PHE A 151 -0.72 13.13 13.68
N SER A 152 0.59 12.93 13.86
CA SER A 152 1.31 13.28 15.07
C SER A 152 2.78 13.59 14.76
N VAL A 153 3.54 13.87 15.81
CA VAL A 153 5.01 14.02 15.74
C VAL A 153 5.63 13.06 16.74
N ALA A 154 6.57 12.25 16.28
CA ALA A 154 7.36 11.40 17.15
C ALA A 154 8.21 12.28 18.11
N LYS A 155 8.27 11.89 19.38
CA LYS A 155 9.09 12.57 20.41
C LYS A 155 10.49 12.02 20.40
#